data_59ec4d5ba45af7f85facee95daaca74f
#
_entry.id   59ec4d5ba45af7f85facee95daaca74f
#
_cell.length_a   1.000
_cell.length_b   1.000
_cell.length_c   1.000
_cell.angle_alpha   90.00
_cell.angle_beta   90.00
_cell.angle_gamma   90.00
#
_symmetry.space_group_name_H-M   'P 1'
#
loop_
_entity.id
_entity.type
_entity.pdbx_description
1 polymer ?
#
loop_
_entity_poly.entity_id
_entity_poly.type
_entity_poly.pdbx_seq_one_letter_code
_entity_poly.pdbx_strand_id
1 'polypeptide(L)'
;MYLLLCNPTSGGGKGEQLKNVVMEELASQNVQFLDVSGSSFESATVNLKNAVANLNVDGVIAVGGDGIVHLAIQILAKTSIPLLLIPAGTGNDFARVLQLNLKDPLENLRRMKKDPTDIDLGLVDGRYFAEILSTGFDSMVNERANRIRFNGRWKYNLAMLLELPIFEPREYIFEIDGHSFKTRAMLIAIANGCSYGGGMKVCPDARIDDGMFDIMILRPVSKYEFLKVFPKVYKGTHINHPKIEILQGKKVTITADAISYADGERIGELPLNAKIEPRALKVWC
;
A
#
# COMPACT_ATOMS: atom_id res chain seq x y z
N MET A 1 21.41 11.72 12.21
CA MET A 1 20.93 12.66 11.16
C MET A 1 19.71 12.05 10.48
N TYR A 2 18.64 12.83 10.26
CA TYR A 2 17.44 12.36 9.56
C TYR A 2 17.57 12.53 8.05
N LEU A 3 16.88 11.69 7.27
CA LEU A 3 16.75 11.87 5.82
C LEU A 3 15.34 12.37 5.52
N LEU A 4 15.23 13.42 4.69
CA LEU A 4 13.95 13.93 4.21
C LEU A 4 13.75 13.49 2.77
N LEU A 5 12.71 12.69 2.53
CA LEU A 5 12.33 12.15 1.23
C LEU A 5 10.98 12.73 0.83
N CYS A 6 10.88 13.43 -0.28
CA CYS A 6 9.63 14.06 -0.71
C CYS A 6 9.30 13.75 -2.17
N ASN A 7 8.02 13.54 -2.43
CA ASN A 7 7.45 13.69 -3.77
C ASN A 7 6.76 15.05 -3.87
N PRO A 8 7.39 16.06 -4.51
CA PRO A 8 6.90 17.44 -4.54
C PRO A 8 5.53 17.56 -5.24
N THR A 9 5.24 16.70 -6.20
CA THR A 9 3.97 16.74 -6.96
C THR A 9 2.81 16.04 -6.27
N SER A 10 3.04 15.37 -5.14
CA SER A 10 1.99 14.71 -4.36
C SER A 10 0.85 15.66 -4.01
N GLY A 11 -0.38 15.19 -4.16
CA GLY A 11 -1.58 15.97 -3.83
C GLY A 11 -1.70 17.28 -4.59
N GLY A 12 -1.18 17.35 -5.84
CA GLY A 12 -1.25 18.56 -6.67
C GLY A 12 -0.30 19.67 -6.21
N GLY A 13 0.89 19.33 -5.69
CA GLY A 13 1.89 20.27 -5.19
C GLY A 13 1.88 20.47 -3.67
N LYS A 14 0.96 19.82 -2.95
CA LYS A 14 0.91 19.86 -1.48
C LYS A 14 2.17 19.25 -0.86
N GLY A 15 2.78 18.25 -1.53
CA GLY A 15 4.01 17.61 -1.07
C GLY A 15 5.14 18.61 -0.86
N GLU A 16 5.40 19.49 -1.83
CA GLU A 16 6.45 20.51 -1.72
C GLU A 16 6.17 21.53 -0.62
N GLN A 17 4.92 21.97 -0.49
CA GLN A 17 4.52 22.91 0.56
C GLN A 17 4.77 22.30 1.95
N LEU A 18 4.34 21.07 2.18
CA LEU A 18 4.56 20.38 3.45
C LEU A 18 6.05 20.10 3.70
N LYS A 19 6.83 19.75 2.68
CA LYS A 19 8.28 19.59 2.80
C LYS A 19 8.94 20.83 3.37
N ASN A 20 8.63 22.02 2.82
CA ASN A 20 9.21 23.28 3.28
C ASN A 20 8.89 23.54 4.75
N VAL A 21 7.64 23.32 5.16
CA VAL A 21 7.26 23.48 6.56
C VAL A 21 7.95 22.45 7.47
N VAL A 22 8.09 21.18 7.01
CA VAL A 22 8.85 20.15 7.74
C VAL A 22 10.31 20.58 7.93
N MET A 23 10.96 21.13 6.88
CA MET A 23 12.34 21.61 6.96
C MET A 23 12.48 22.77 7.96
N GLU A 24 11.57 23.74 7.95
CA GLU A 24 11.53 24.85 8.91
C GLU A 24 11.37 24.35 10.34
N GLU A 25 10.45 23.40 10.57
CA GLU A 25 10.20 22.83 11.89
C GLU A 25 11.42 22.06 12.42
N LEU A 26 12.05 21.23 11.59
CA LEU A 26 13.27 20.49 11.95
C LEU A 26 14.43 21.46 12.27
N ALA A 27 14.61 22.50 11.46
CA ALA A 27 15.63 23.53 11.68
C ALA A 27 15.39 24.29 12.98
N SER A 28 14.15 24.67 13.29
CA SER A 28 13.78 25.37 14.52
C SER A 28 14.09 24.53 15.79
N GLN A 29 14.04 23.22 15.67
CA GLN A 29 14.36 22.27 16.74
C GLN A 29 15.84 21.86 16.75
N ASN A 30 16.70 22.43 15.90
CA ASN A 30 18.10 22.04 15.71
C ASN A 30 18.29 20.56 15.33
N VAL A 31 17.32 19.96 14.65
CA VAL A 31 17.39 18.58 14.15
C VAL A 31 18.16 18.58 12.83
N GLN A 32 19.26 17.81 12.78
CA GLN A 32 20.03 17.68 11.54
C GLN A 32 19.31 16.77 10.54
N PHE A 33 19.15 17.24 9.32
CA PHE A 33 18.55 16.46 8.23
C PHE A 33 19.27 16.69 6.90
N LEU A 34 19.16 15.71 6.01
CA LEU A 34 19.61 15.76 4.63
C LEU A 34 18.41 15.52 3.69
N ASP A 35 18.19 16.42 2.75
CA ASP A 35 17.19 16.24 1.69
C ASP A 35 17.72 15.24 0.64
N VAL A 36 17.07 14.09 0.55
CA VAL A 36 17.36 13.02 -0.41
C VAL A 36 16.29 12.90 -1.50
N SER A 37 15.39 13.87 -1.57
CA SER A 37 14.39 13.96 -2.64
C SER A 37 15.10 14.03 -4.00
N GLY A 38 14.48 13.45 -5.01
CA GLY A 38 15.00 13.49 -6.38
C GLY A 38 14.05 14.26 -7.31
N SER A 39 14.50 14.55 -8.51
CA SER A 39 13.66 15.10 -9.60
C SER A 39 12.79 14.02 -10.26
N SER A 40 13.08 12.74 -10.01
CA SER A 40 12.32 11.57 -10.48
C SER A 40 12.29 10.48 -9.40
N PHE A 41 11.45 9.47 -9.60
CA PHE A 41 11.40 8.29 -8.74
C PHE A 41 12.76 7.57 -8.68
N GLU A 42 13.42 7.43 -9.81
CA GLU A 42 14.73 6.77 -9.93
C GLU A 42 15.81 7.55 -9.16
N SER A 43 15.86 8.88 -9.32
CA SER A 43 16.84 9.72 -8.62
C SER A 43 16.60 9.72 -7.11
N ALA A 44 15.36 9.78 -6.67
CA ALA A 44 15.01 9.67 -5.24
C ALA A 44 15.42 8.30 -4.67
N THR A 45 15.21 7.24 -5.42
CA THR A 45 15.62 5.88 -5.04
C THR A 45 17.15 5.77 -4.86
N VAL A 46 17.91 6.29 -5.81
CA VAL A 46 19.38 6.29 -5.76
C VAL A 46 19.88 7.14 -4.58
N ASN A 47 19.32 8.32 -4.38
CA ASN A 47 19.72 9.23 -3.30
C ASN A 47 19.46 8.59 -1.92
N LEU A 48 18.24 8.05 -1.71
CA LEU A 48 17.90 7.41 -0.44
C LEU A 48 18.79 6.18 -0.19
N LYS A 49 18.97 5.31 -1.19
CA LYS A 49 19.81 4.11 -1.08
C LYS A 49 21.25 4.46 -0.72
N ASN A 50 21.84 5.46 -1.37
CA ASN A 50 23.19 5.91 -1.09
C ASN A 50 23.33 6.51 0.32
N ALA A 51 22.35 7.32 0.74
CA ALA A 51 22.36 7.91 2.07
C ALA A 51 22.24 6.84 3.17
N VAL A 52 21.33 5.89 3.03
CA VAL A 52 21.16 4.77 3.97
C VAL A 52 22.43 3.90 4.05
N ALA A 53 23.12 3.69 2.94
CA ALA A 53 24.33 2.83 2.91
C ALA A 53 25.58 3.51 3.49
N ASN A 54 25.68 4.83 3.40
CA ASN A 54 26.94 5.54 3.69
C ASN A 54 26.89 6.48 4.90
N LEU A 55 25.71 6.72 5.48
CA LEU A 55 25.52 7.67 6.57
C LEU A 55 24.96 6.98 7.82
N ASN A 56 25.20 7.59 8.99
CA ASN A 56 24.52 7.18 10.21
C ASN A 56 23.14 7.87 10.26
N VAL A 57 22.08 7.10 9.94
CA VAL A 57 20.72 7.58 9.77
C VAL A 57 19.87 7.23 10.97
N ASP A 58 19.30 8.24 11.64
CA ASP A 58 18.40 8.08 12.77
C ASP A 58 16.96 7.77 12.35
N GLY A 59 16.59 8.13 11.12
CA GLY A 59 15.29 7.86 10.54
C GLY A 59 15.06 8.56 9.21
N VAL A 60 14.00 8.15 8.53
CA VAL A 60 13.53 8.74 7.25
C VAL A 60 12.19 9.40 7.47
N ILE A 61 12.07 10.67 7.06
CA ILE A 61 10.82 11.42 7.04
C ILE A 61 10.36 11.48 5.58
N ALA A 62 9.30 10.74 5.25
CA ALA A 62 8.74 10.71 3.91
C ALA A 62 7.54 11.66 3.80
N VAL A 63 7.60 12.62 2.88
CA VAL A 63 6.51 13.57 2.60
C VAL A 63 5.89 13.21 1.26
N GLY A 64 4.66 12.66 1.28
CA GLY A 64 4.01 12.22 0.05
C GLY A 64 2.81 11.29 0.27
N GLY A 65 2.49 10.52 -0.74
CA GLY A 65 1.44 9.49 -0.72
C GLY A 65 2.03 8.08 -0.81
N ASP A 66 1.18 7.13 -1.19
CA ASP A 66 1.51 5.70 -1.20
C ASP A 66 2.71 5.35 -2.08
N GLY A 67 2.92 6.06 -3.20
CA GLY A 67 4.11 5.86 -4.05
C GLY A 67 5.45 6.19 -3.38
N ILE A 68 5.52 7.21 -2.50
CA ILE A 68 6.75 7.51 -1.76
C ILE A 68 6.98 6.49 -0.63
N VAL A 69 5.88 5.96 -0.06
CA VAL A 69 5.93 4.85 0.90
C VAL A 69 6.49 3.62 0.19
N HIS A 70 5.94 3.28 -0.99
CA HIS A 70 6.40 2.14 -1.77
C HIS A 70 7.91 2.22 -2.07
N LEU A 71 8.43 3.41 -2.46
CA LEU A 71 9.87 3.62 -2.63
C LEU A 71 10.64 3.38 -1.33
N ALA A 72 10.19 3.97 -0.23
CA ALA A 72 10.89 3.91 1.05
C ALA A 72 11.00 2.48 1.59
N ILE A 73 9.90 1.71 1.54
CA ILE A 73 9.88 0.35 2.08
C ILE A 73 10.81 -0.61 1.34
N GLN A 74 11.05 -0.41 0.01
CA GLN A 74 12.00 -1.23 -0.74
C GLN A 74 13.44 -1.09 -0.22
N ILE A 75 13.75 0.03 0.42
CA ILE A 75 15.11 0.36 0.90
C ILE A 75 15.24 0.14 2.40
N LEU A 76 14.20 0.48 3.15
CA LEU A 76 14.21 0.44 4.62
C LEU A 76 13.82 -0.92 5.21
N ALA A 77 13.18 -1.79 4.43
CA ALA A 77 12.80 -3.12 4.91
C ALA A 77 14.02 -3.87 5.47
N LYS A 78 13.83 -4.48 6.64
CA LYS A 78 14.86 -5.20 7.40
C LYS A 78 16.06 -4.35 7.86
N THR A 79 15.95 -3.03 7.83
CA THR A 79 16.90 -2.14 8.50
C THR A 79 16.37 -1.73 9.88
N SER A 80 17.25 -1.15 10.70
CA SER A 80 16.84 -0.54 11.98
C SER A 80 16.34 0.90 11.83
N ILE A 81 16.35 1.45 10.62
CA ILE A 81 16.02 2.85 10.34
C ILE A 81 14.50 3.03 10.29
N PRO A 82 13.89 3.81 11.18
CA PRO A 82 12.46 3.99 11.20
C PRO A 82 11.98 5.01 10.15
N LEU A 83 10.76 4.78 9.67
CA LEU A 83 10.06 5.63 8.72
C LEU A 83 8.97 6.45 9.44
N LEU A 84 8.95 7.75 9.24
CA LEU A 84 7.82 8.64 9.52
C LEU A 84 7.17 9.04 8.20
N LEU A 85 5.85 8.95 8.11
CA LEU A 85 5.10 9.46 6.96
C LEU A 85 4.38 10.76 7.31
N ILE A 86 4.59 11.77 6.47
CA ILE A 86 3.81 13.02 6.44
C ILE A 86 2.89 12.93 5.21
N PRO A 87 1.61 12.60 5.39
CA PRO A 87 0.73 12.30 4.28
C PRO A 87 0.37 13.54 3.47
N ALA A 88 0.74 13.53 2.19
CA ALA A 88 0.47 14.59 1.22
C ALA A 88 -0.23 14.09 -0.04
N GLY A 89 -0.45 12.79 -0.17
CA GLY A 89 -1.07 12.15 -1.33
C GLY A 89 -2.60 12.27 -1.36
N THR A 90 -3.20 11.70 -2.39
CA THR A 90 -4.66 11.64 -2.56
C THR A 90 -5.28 10.41 -1.86
N GLY A 91 -4.62 9.24 -1.94
CA GLY A 91 -5.03 7.99 -1.29
C GLY A 91 -4.67 8.01 0.19
N ASN A 92 -3.38 8.05 0.47
CA ASN A 92 -2.79 7.98 1.81
C ASN A 92 -3.28 6.74 2.58
N ASP A 93 -3.31 5.60 1.91
CA ASP A 93 -3.85 4.38 2.48
C ASP A 93 -2.94 3.84 3.59
N PHE A 94 -1.62 3.86 3.39
CA PHE A 94 -0.67 3.50 4.45
C PHE A 94 -0.79 4.41 5.68
N ALA A 95 -1.01 5.72 5.47
CA ALA A 95 -1.24 6.63 6.58
C ALA A 95 -2.52 6.30 7.36
N ARG A 96 -3.55 5.78 6.69
CA ARG A 96 -4.80 5.31 7.33
C ARG A 96 -4.55 4.05 8.15
N VAL A 97 -3.79 3.10 7.61
CA VAL A 97 -3.40 1.88 8.31
C VAL A 97 -2.62 2.21 9.58
N LEU A 98 -1.68 3.17 9.51
CA LEU A 98 -0.91 3.66 10.66
C LEU A 98 -1.68 4.65 11.56
N GLN A 99 -2.95 4.93 11.28
CA GLN A 99 -3.78 5.88 12.02
C GLN A 99 -3.14 7.28 12.18
N LEU A 100 -2.46 7.75 11.13
CA LEU A 100 -1.84 9.06 11.10
C LEU A 100 -2.88 10.18 10.92
N ASN A 101 -2.56 11.37 11.41
CA ASN A 101 -3.44 12.53 11.22
C ASN A 101 -3.36 13.02 9.76
N LEU A 102 -4.46 12.81 9.02
CA LEU A 102 -4.59 13.24 7.62
C LEU A 102 -5.07 14.69 7.49
N LYS A 103 -5.71 15.24 8.55
CA LYS A 103 -6.23 16.62 8.54
C LYS A 103 -5.13 17.62 8.86
N ASP A 104 -4.29 17.27 9.82
CA ASP A 104 -3.07 18.01 10.17
C ASP A 104 -1.85 17.08 10.03
N PRO A 105 -1.29 16.95 8.81
CA PRO A 105 -0.17 16.04 8.58
C PRO A 105 1.08 16.37 9.39
N LEU A 106 1.30 17.63 9.73
CA LEU A 106 2.49 18.07 10.47
C LEU A 106 2.46 17.64 11.95
N GLU A 107 1.28 17.41 12.51
CA GLU A 107 1.17 16.85 13.85
C GLU A 107 1.90 15.50 13.97
N ASN A 108 2.02 14.75 12.87
CA ASN A 108 2.71 13.46 12.88
C ASN A 108 4.21 13.58 13.19
N LEU A 109 4.85 14.74 12.99
CA LEU A 109 6.23 14.98 13.40
C LEU A 109 6.44 14.72 14.91
N ARG A 110 5.43 14.96 15.73
CA ARG A 110 5.49 14.73 17.19
C ARG A 110 5.69 13.27 17.56
N ARG A 111 5.34 12.34 16.63
CA ARG A 111 5.49 10.90 16.83
C ARG A 111 6.97 10.47 16.91
N MET A 112 7.89 11.23 16.31
CA MET A 112 9.34 11.02 16.42
C MET A 112 9.87 11.08 17.87
N LYS A 113 9.10 11.64 18.79
CA LYS A 113 9.44 11.68 20.23
C LYS A 113 9.15 10.37 20.98
N LYS A 114 8.52 9.41 20.30
CA LYS A 114 8.19 8.07 20.81
C LYS A 114 9.13 7.04 20.21
N ASP A 115 9.21 5.88 20.83
CA ASP A 115 9.88 4.74 20.22
C ASP A 115 9.13 4.28 18.96
N PRO A 116 9.83 3.94 17.88
CA PRO A 116 9.21 3.41 16.69
C PRO A 116 8.66 1.99 16.94
N THR A 117 7.58 1.65 16.25
CA THR A 117 6.94 0.33 16.32
C THR A 117 7.39 -0.52 15.13
N ASP A 118 7.62 -1.81 15.37
CA ASP A 118 7.87 -2.78 14.32
C ASP A 118 6.54 -3.19 13.67
N ILE A 119 6.52 -3.20 12.34
CA ILE A 119 5.40 -3.69 11.55
C ILE A 119 5.85 -4.73 10.53
N ASP A 120 4.92 -5.55 10.10
CA ASP A 120 5.13 -6.55 9.07
C ASP A 120 5.05 -5.93 7.67
N LEU A 121 5.69 -6.56 6.70
CA LEU A 121 5.52 -6.26 5.28
C LEU A 121 5.22 -7.54 4.52
N GLY A 122 4.42 -7.43 3.47
CA GLY A 122 4.34 -8.50 2.49
C GLY A 122 5.53 -8.45 1.55
N LEU A 123 5.99 -9.62 1.11
CA LEU A 123 7.02 -9.76 0.08
C LEU A 123 6.46 -10.64 -1.05
N VAL A 124 6.44 -10.13 -2.26
CA VAL A 124 6.03 -10.83 -3.49
C VAL A 124 7.10 -10.67 -4.56
N ASP A 125 7.62 -11.77 -5.06
CA ASP A 125 8.63 -11.81 -6.14
C ASP A 125 9.78 -10.80 -5.96
N GLY A 126 10.26 -10.67 -4.72
CA GLY A 126 11.37 -9.79 -4.35
C GLY A 126 10.99 -8.33 -4.10
N ARG A 127 9.70 -7.97 -4.14
CA ARG A 127 9.19 -6.61 -3.87
C ARG A 127 8.36 -6.59 -2.60
N TYR A 128 8.64 -5.62 -1.73
CA TYR A 128 7.85 -5.41 -0.53
C TYR A 128 6.55 -4.64 -0.83
N PHE A 129 5.50 -4.98 -0.10
CA PHE A 129 4.27 -4.21 -0.06
C PHE A 129 3.79 -4.04 1.40
N ALA A 130 3.17 -2.92 1.68
CA ALA A 130 2.75 -2.57 3.03
C ALA A 130 1.27 -2.84 3.29
N GLU A 131 0.46 -2.80 2.25
CA GLU A 131 -1.00 -2.80 2.37
C GLU A 131 -1.61 -4.06 1.75
N ILE A 132 -1.85 -4.07 0.45
CA ILE A 132 -2.61 -5.13 -0.21
C ILE A 132 -2.00 -5.51 -1.56
N LEU A 133 -1.81 -6.80 -1.75
CA LEU A 133 -1.55 -7.45 -3.04
C LEU A 133 -2.88 -7.99 -3.57
N SER A 134 -3.25 -7.62 -4.79
CA SER A 134 -4.55 -7.98 -5.38
C SER A 134 -4.42 -8.59 -6.77
N THR A 135 -5.41 -9.40 -7.16
CA THR A 135 -5.56 -9.96 -8.50
C THR A 135 -7.04 -10.14 -8.87
N GLY A 136 -7.33 -10.19 -10.15
CA GLY A 136 -8.68 -10.34 -10.70
C GLY A 136 -9.28 -9.01 -11.14
N PHE A 137 -10.50 -8.73 -10.73
CA PHE A 137 -11.25 -7.55 -11.17
C PHE A 137 -10.51 -6.24 -10.87
N ASP A 138 -9.96 -6.11 -9.67
CA ASP A 138 -9.23 -4.93 -9.25
C ASP A 138 -8.00 -4.64 -10.13
N SER A 139 -7.23 -5.69 -10.44
CA SER A 139 -6.06 -5.56 -11.31
C SER A 139 -6.44 -5.14 -12.73
N MET A 140 -7.57 -5.62 -13.25
CA MET A 140 -8.09 -5.19 -14.56
C MET A 140 -8.58 -3.74 -14.54
N VAL A 141 -9.16 -3.30 -13.42
CA VAL A 141 -9.51 -1.88 -13.19
C VAL A 141 -8.27 -1.01 -13.18
N ASN A 142 -7.19 -1.44 -12.51
CA ASN A 142 -5.91 -0.73 -12.50
C ASN A 142 -5.30 -0.63 -13.91
N GLU A 143 -5.27 -1.75 -14.67
CA GLU A 143 -4.80 -1.75 -16.07
C GLU A 143 -5.60 -0.77 -16.94
N ARG A 144 -6.92 -0.78 -16.80
CA ARG A 144 -7.79 0.15 -17.53
C ARG A 144 -7.57 1.60 -17.10
N ALA A 145 -7.47 1.83 -15.79
CA ALA A 145 -7.20 3.16 -15.25
C ALA A 145 -5.89 3.73 -15.79
N ASN A 146 -4.83 2.93 -15.87
CA ASN A 146 -3.54 3.36 -16.40
C ASN A 146 -3.58 3.79 -17.87
N ARG A 147 -4.54 3.27 -18.66
CA ARG A 147 -4.78 3.68 -20.07
C ARG A 147 -5.61 4.95 -20.22
N ILE A 148 -6.32 5.36 -19.17
CA ILE A 148 -7.14 6.59 -19.18
C ILE A 148 -6.22 7.81 -19.03
N ARG A 149 -6.30 8.77 -19.95
CA ARG A 149 -5.37 9.90 -20.06
C ARG A 149 -5.63 11.05 -19.08
N PHE A 150 -6.82 11.15 -18.48
CA PHE A 150 -7.07 12.20 -17.50
C PHE A 150 -6.73 11.74 -16.09
N ASN A 151 -6.30 12.67 -15.24
CA ASN A 151 -6.03 12.44 -13.82
C ASN A 151 -7.19 12.95 -12.96
N GLY A 152 -7.51 12.25 -11.87
CA GLY A 152 -8.53 12.68 -10.92
C GLY A 152 -9.20 11.52 -10.19
N ARG A 153 -9.93 11.86 -9.14
CA ARG A 153 -10.61 10.89 -8.25
C ARG A 153 -11.60 9.96 -8.98
N TRP A 154 -12.15 10.43 -10.12
CA TRP A 154 -13.13 9.68 -10.90
C TRP A 154 -12.51 8.66 -11.86
N LYS A 155 -11.19 8.70 -12.06
CA LYS A 155 -10.48 7.83 -13.00
C LYS A 155 -10.73 6.33 -12.71
N TYR A 156 -10.55 5.92 -11.46
CA TYR A 156 -10.77 4.53 -11.04
C TYR A 156 -12.25 4.14 -11.06
N ASN A 157 -13.16 5.04 -10.66
CA ASN A 157 -14.59 4.77 -10.75
C ASN A 157 -15.06 4.56 -12.19
N LEU A 158 -14.54 5.37 -13.14
CA LEU A 158 -14.82 5.19 -14.55
C LEU A 158 -14.23 3.87 -15.06
N ALA A 159 -12.98 3.57 -14.71
CA ALA A 159 -12.34 2.31 -15.10
C ALA A 159 -13.14 1.09 -14.57
N MET A 160 -13.60 1.13 -13.33
CA MET A 160 -14.45 0.12 -12.72
C MET A 160 -15.78 -0.07 -13.48
N LEU A 161 -16.47 1.03 -13.80
CA LEU A 161 -17.74 0.98 -14.54
C LEU A 161 -17.57 0.45 -15.97
N LEU A 162 -16.44 0.73 -16.61
CA LEU A 162 -16.13 0.23 -17.95
C LEU A 162 -15.67 -1.23 -17.93
N GLU A 163 -15.00 -1.68 -16.87
CA GLU A 163 -14.49 -3.05 -16.74
C GLU A 163 -15.56 -4.02 -16.28
N LEU A 164 -16.44 -3.61 -15.35
CA LEU A 164 -17.42 -4.50 -14.72
C LEU A 164 -18.33 -5.25 -15.73
N PRO A 165 -18.85 -4.65 -16.81
CA PRO A 165 -19.71 -5.35 -17.77
C PRO A 165 -19.01 -6.51 -18.48
N ILE A 166 -17.72 -6.37 -18.76
CA ILE A 166 -16.94 -7.31 -19.60
C ILE A 166 -16.10 -8.28 -18.78
N PHE A 167 -15.88 -7.99 -17.49
CA PHE A 167 -15.08 -8.85 -16.62
C PHE A 167 -15.78 -10.19 -16.36
N GLU A 168 -15.02 -11.27 -16.46
CA GLU A 168 -15.46 -12.61 -16.07
C GLU A 168 -14.60 -13.18 -14.96
N PRO A 169 -15.24 -13.83 -13.94
CA PRO A 169 -14.51 -14.49 -12.87
C PRO A 169 -13.61 -15.61 -13.40
N ARG A 170 -12.40 -15.70 -12.87
CA ARG A 170 -11.37 -16.67 -13.29
C ARG A 170 -11.23 -17.81 -12.31
N GLU A 171 -10.66 -18.92 -12.77
CA GLU A 171 -10.25 -20.03 -11.89
C GLU A 171 -8.86 -19.77 -11.35
N TYR A 172 -8.70 -19.97 -10.06
CA TYR A 172 -7.45 -19.80 -9.33
C TYR A 172 -7.09 -21.08 -8.62
N ILE A 173 -5.82 -21.45 -8.66
CA ILE A 173 -5.22 -22.48 -7.84
C ILE A 173 -4.45 -21.76 -6.74
N PHE A 174 -4.81 -22.07 -5.51
CA PHE A 174 -4.17 -21.53 -4.31
C PHE A 174 -3.34 -22.60 -3.62
N GLU A 175 -2.25 -22.14 -3.01
CA GLU A 175 -1.60 -22.85 -1.94
C GLU A 175 -1.38 -21.84 -0.80
N ILE A 176 -1.95 -22.11 0.36
CA ILE A 176 -1.82 -21.32 1.58
C ILE A 176 -1.21 -22.22 2.65
N ASP A 177 0.01 -21.90 3.09
CA ASP A 177 0.77 -22.65 4.10
C ASP A 177 0.82 -24.17 3.84
N GLY A 178 0.97 -24.55 2.55
CA GLY A 178 1.02 -25.96 2.12
C GLY A 178 -0.33 -26.61 1.83
N HIS A 179 -1.45 -25.91 2.06
CA HIS A 179 -2.78 -26.40 1.74
C HIS A 179 -3.24 -25.88 0.39
N SER A 180 -3.45 -26.79 -0.57
CA SER A 180 -3.84 -26.44 -1.93
C SER A 180 -5.34 -26.60 -2.15
N PHE A 181 -5.97 -25.65 -2.83
CA PHE A 181 -7.36 -25.73 -3.27
C PHE A 181 -7.58 -24.92 -4.55
N LYS A 182 -8.73 -25.17 -5.21
CA LYS A 182 -9.16 -24.43 -6.39
C LYS A 182 -10.43 -23.65 -6.10
N THR A 183 -10.52 -22.46 -6.63
CA THR A 183 -11.74 -21.65 -6.53
C THR A 183 -11.91 -20.77 -7.75
N ARG A 184 -13.16 -20.45 -8.07
CA ARG A 184 -13.47 -19.41 -9.04
C ARG A 184 -13.75 -18.11 -8.28
N ALA A 185 -13.05 -17.03 -8.66
CA ALA A 185 -13.17 -15.75 -7.98
C ALA A 185 -13.25 -14.58 -8.95
N MET A 186 -13.91 -13.51 -8.52
CA MET A 186 -13.88 -12.19 -9.17
C MET A 186 -12.67 -11.38 -8.74
N LEU A 187 -12.36 -11.41 -7.44
CA LEU A 187 -11.31 -10.61 -6.82
C LEU A 187 -10.68 -11.41 -5.69
N ILE A 188 -9.39 -11.29 -5.58
CA ILE A 188 -8.58 -11.81 -4.49
C ILE A 188 -7.72 -10.66 -3.96
N ALA A 189 -7.71 -10.50 -2.65
CA ALA A 189 -6.83 -9.55 -1.97
C ALA A 189 -6.06 -10.28 -0.88
N ILE A 190 -4.75 -10.19 -0.91
CA ILE A 190 -3.84 -10.67 0.14
C ILE A 190 -3.41 -9.44 0.91
N ALA A 191 -3.96 -9.27 2.09
CA ALA A 191 -3.85 -8.07 2.91
C ALA A 191 -2.84 -8.25 4.04
N ASN A 192 -1.86 -7.37 4.10
CA ASN A 192 -1.06 -7.09 5.28
C ASN A 192 -1.72 -5.96 6.08
N GLY A 193 -2.23 -4.93 5.39
CA GLY A 193 -3.00 -3.84 5.98
C GLY A 193 -4.50 -3.95 5.69
N CYS A 194 -5.32 -3.26 6.49
CA CYS A 194 -6.78 -3.39 6.43
C CYS A 194 -7.45 -2.69 5.23
N SER A 195 -6.76 -1.75 4.57
CA SER A 195 -7.35 -0.91 3.53
C SER A 195 -6.39 -0.54 2.41
N TYR A 196 -6.95 -0.22 1.23
CA TYR A 196 -6.26 0.38 0.08
C TYR A 196 -7.24 1.17 -0.78
N GLY A 197 -6.76 1.80 -1.87
CA GLY A 197 -7.60 2.44 -2.88
C GLY A 197 -8.43 3.63 -2.36
N GLY A 198 -7.86 4.44 -1.47
CA GLY A 198 -8.50 5.62 -0.90
C GLY A 198 -9.45 5.31 0.27
N GLY A 199 -9.12 4.28 1.05
CA GLY A 199 -9.82 3.92 2.29
C GLY A 199 -10.87 2.81 2.13
N MET A 200 -10.80 2.00 1.09
CA MET A 200 -11.58 0.76 0.98
C MET A 200 -11.04 -0.26 1.99
N LYS A 201 -11.83 -0.58 3.01
CA LYS A 201 -11.48 -1.55 4.05
C LYS A 201 -11.72 -2.97 3.57
N VAL A 202 -10.84 -3.48 2.70
CA VAL A 202 -11.02 -4.77 2.02
C VAL A 202 -10.91 -5.95 2.98
N CYS A 203 -9.96 -5.90 3.90
CA CYS A 203 -9.83 -6.83 5.02
C CYS A 203 -9.85 -6.01 6.33
N PRO A 204 -11.04 -5.63 6.83
CA PRO A 204 -11.16 -4.64 7.91
C PRO A 204 -10.49 -5.04 9.22
N ASP A 205 -10.30 -6.35 9.45
CA ASP A 205 -9.71 -6.91 10.66
C ASP A 205 -8.21 -7.23 10.50
N ALA A 206 -7.64 -7.02 9.29
CA ALA A 206 -6.22 -7.26 9.04
C ALA A 206 -5.33 -6.35 9.90
N ARG A 207 -4.26 -6.94 10.43
CA ARG A 207 -3.30 -6.28 11.32
C ARG A 207 -1.90 -6.35 10.73
N ILE A 208 -1.19 -5.23 10.77
CA ILE A 208 0.17 -5.10 10.24
C ILE A 208 1.27 -5.60 11.19
N ASP A 209 0.91 -6.25 12.31
CA ASP A 209 1.82 -6.61 13.40
C ASP A 209 1.60 -8.02 13.97
N ASP A 210 0.80 -8.87 13.29
CA ASP A 210 0.45 -10.20 13.79
C ASP A 210 1.13 -11.36 13.05
N GLY A 211 1.94 -11.05 12.03
CA GLY A 211 2.68 -12.02 11.25
C GLY A 211 1.83 -12.86 10.31
N MET A 212 0.65 -12.37 9.91
CA MET A 212 -0.31 -13.08 9.06
C MET A 212 -0.77 -12.20 7.91
N PHE A 213 -1.21 -12.83 6.82
CA PHE A 213 -2.06 -12.21 5.82
C PHE A 213 -3.51 -12.55 6.07
N ASP A 214 -4.40 -11.58 5.86
CA ASP A 214 -5.82 -11.83 5.64
C ASP A 214 -6.11 -11.91 4.14
N ILE A 215 -6.61 -13.05 3.67
CA ILE A 215 -6.80 -13.34 2.26
C ILE A 215 -8.29 -13.31 1.95
N MET A 216 -8.76 -12.21 1.36
CA MET A 216 -10.15 -12.08 0.94
C MET A 216 -10.34 -12.67 -0.45
N ILE A 217 -11.33 -13.53 -0.59
CA ILE A 217 -11.77 -14.14 -1.85
C ILE A 217 -13.22 -13.74 -2.11
N LEU A 218 -13.45 -12.91 -3.14
CA LEU A 218 -14.80 -12.64 -3.64
C LEU A 218 -15.14 -13.67 -4.71
N ARG A 219 -16.01 -14.61 -4.37
CA ARG A 219 -16.55 -15.61 -5.30
C ARG A 219 -17.45 -14.95 -6.35
N PRO A 220 -17.77 -15.63 -7.48
CA PRO A 220 -18.60 -15.03 -8.51
C PRO A 220 -19.95 -14.54 -7.97
N VAL A 221 -20.25 -13.28 -8.28
CA VAL A 221 -21.53 -12.61 -8.05
C VAL A 221 -22.02 -11.96 -9.34
N SER A 222 -23.32 -11.69 -9.43
CA SER A 222 -23.85 -10.92 -10.55
C SER A 222 -23.32 -9.47 -10.53
N LYS A 223 -23.26 -8.83 -11.69
CA LYS A 223 -22.83 -7.43 -11.81
C LYS A 223 -23.67 -6.49 -10.93
N TYR A 224 -24.97 -6.76 -10.85
CA TYR A 224 -25.90 -5.99 -10.02
C TYR A 224 -25.62 -6.20 -8.53
N GLU A 225 -25.35 -7.42 -8.11
CA GLU A 225 -24.99 -7.77 -6.73
C GLU A 225 -23.66 -7.10 -6.35
N PHE A 226 -22.66 -7.13 -7.26
CA PHE A 226 -21.40 -6.43 -7.07
C PHE A 226 -21.61 -4.94 -6.79
N LEU A 227 -22.40 -4.25 -7.60
CA LEU A 227 -22.70 -2.82 -7.42
C LEU A 227 -23.40 -2.52 -6.08
N LYS A 228 -24.17 -3.45 -5.54
CA LYS A 228 -24.80 -3.31 -4.21
C LYS A 228 -23.82 -3.54 -3.05
N VAL A 229 -22.86 -4.45 -3.25
CA VAL A 229 -21.88 -4.82 -2.21
C VAL A 229 -20.71 -3.86 -2.19
N PHE A 230 -20.25 -3.38 -3.35
CA PHE A 230 -19.07 -2.55 -3.48
C PHE A 230 -19.06 -1.30 -2.55
N PRO A 231 -20.13 -0.50 -2.42
CA PRO A 231 -20.10 0.64 -1.50
C PRO A 231 -19.92 0.27 -0.02
N LYS A 232 -20.22 -0.98 0.35
CA LYS A 232 -20.06 -1.45 1.72
C LYS A 232 -18.59 -1.66 2.10
N VAL A 233 -17.67 -1.73 1.11
CA VAL A 233 -16.23 -1.89 1.34
C VAL A 233 -15.66 -0.72 2.13
N TYR A 234 -16.16 0.50 1.92
CA TYR A 234 -15.70 1.68 2.68
C TYR A 234 -16.04 1.62 4.18
N LYS A 235 -17.05 0.82 4.53
CA LYS A 235 -17.46 0.58 5.93
C LYS A 235 -16.91 -0.74 6.48
N GLY A 236 -16.29 -1.57 5.63
CA GLY A 236 -15.84 -2.92 5.99
C GLY A 236 -16.98 -3.94 6.15
N THR A 237 -18.24 -3.57 5.86
CA THR A 237 -19.40 -4.45 6.10
C THR A 237 -19.71 -5.40 4.94
N HIS A 238 -18.95 -5.32 3.85
CA HIS A 238 -19.03 -6.25 2.72
C HIS A 238 -18.61 -7.68 3.10
N ILE A 239 -17.75 -7.85 4.12
CA ILE A 239 -17.29 -9.17 4.58
C ILE A 239 -18.42 -10.07 5.08
N ASN A 240 -19.57 -9.50 5.45
CA ASN A 240 -20.76 -10.27 5.83
C ASN A 240 -21.50 -10.87 4.62
N HIS A 241 -21.00 -10.68 3.39
CA HIS A 241 -21.62 -11.23 2.20
C HIS A 241 -21.28 -12.72 2.03
N PRO A 242 -22.27 -13.62 1.75
CA PRO A 242 -22.03 -15.07 1.70
C PRO A 242 -21.09 -15.54 0.58
N LYS A 243 -20.75 -14.66 -0.36
CA LYS A 243 -19.78 -14.90 -1.44
C LYS A 243 -18.39 -14.36 -1.14
N ILE A 244 -18.18 -13.77 0.04
CA ILE A 244 -16.88 -13.33 0.52
C ILE A 244 -16.41 -14.29 1.58
N GLU A 245 -15.17 -14.73 1.43
CA GLU A 245 -14.47 -15.59 2.35
C GLU A 245 -13.15 -14.91 2.72
N ILE A 246 -12.78 -14.94 3.99
CA ILE A 246 -11.48 -14.49 4.47
C ILE A 246 -10.76 -15.66 5.10
N LEU A 247 -9.58 -15.95 4.60
CA LEU A 247 -8.66 -16.96 5.10
C LEU A 247 -7.43 -16.26 5.68
N GLN A 248 -6.69 -16.94 6.54
CA GLN A 248 -5.40 -16.42 7.03
C GLN A 248 -4.27 -17.37 6.63
N GLY A 249 -3.08 -16.79 6.42
CA GLY A 249 -1.89 -17.56 6.09
C GLY A 249 -0.63 -16.70 6.03
N LYS A 250 0.52 -17.35 6.08
CA LYS A 250 1.85 -16.69 6.05
C LYS A 250 2.50 -16.74 4.68
N LYS A 251 2.20 -17.78 3.91
CA LYS A 251 2.72 -17.99 2.56
C LYS A 251 1.55 -18.29 1.63
N VAL A 252 1.50 -17.61 0.52
CA VAL A 252 0.43 -17.73 -0.46
C VAL A 252 1.03 -17.84 -1.85
N THR A 253 0.75 -18.95 -2.52
CA THR A 253 1.01 -19.10 -3.95
C THR A 253 -0.32 -19.04 -4.69
N ILE A 254 -0.39 -18.25 -5.76
CA ILE A 254 -1.58 -18.14 -6.62
C ILE A 254 -1.17 -18.39 -8.06
N THR A 255 -1.89 -19.30 -8.72
CA THR A 255 -1.73 -19.58 -10.16
C THR A 255 -3.07 -19.35 -10.87
N ALA A 256 -3.04 -18.55 -11.93
CA ALA A 256 -4.16 -18.28 -12.85
C ALA A 256 -3.66 -17.57 -14.11
N ASP A 257 -4.51 -17.43 -15.11
CA ASP A 257 -4.29 -16.48 -16.21
C ASP A 257 -4.81 -15.09 -15.78
N ALA A 258 -3.99 -14.39 -15.00
CA ALA A 258 -4.34 -13.09 -14.43
C ALA A 258 -3.07 -12.27 -14.13
N ILE A 259 -3.27 -10.99 -13.85
CA ILE A 259 -2.22 -10.06 -13.43
C ILE A 259 -2.44 -9.64 -11.98
N SER A 260 -1.37 -9.18 -11.34
CA SER A 260 -1.37 -8.75 -9.95
C SER A 260 -0.81 -7.34 -9.77
N TYR A 261 -1.32 -6.67 -8.74
CA TYR A 261 -0.90 -5.35 -8.27
C TYR A 261 -0.68 -5.39 -6.76
N ALA A 262 0.32 -4.67 -6.28
CA ALA A 262 0.57 -4.47 -4.86
C ALA A 262 0.74 -2.97 -4.56
N ASP A 263 0.00 -2.44 -3.60
CA ASP A 263 -0.01 -1.01 -3.22
C ASP A 263 -0.13 -0.07 -4.43
N GLY A 264 -0.91 -0.48 -5.45
CA GLY A 264 -1.10 0.27 -6.69
C GLY A 264 -0.03 0.06 -7.78
N GLU A 265 1.05 -0.65 -7.48
CA GLU A 265 2.13 -0.94 -8.44
C GLU A 265 1.93 -2.31 -9.10
N ARG A 266 2.18 -2.38 -10.41
CA ARG A 266 2.07 -3.63 -11.16
C ARG A 266 3.19 -4.60 -10.78
N ILE A 267 2.82 -5.77 -10.26
CA ILE A 267 3.78 -6.83 -9.94
C ILE A 267 4.08 -7.65 -11.20
N GLY A 268 3.05 -8.18 -11.85
CA GLY A 268 3.20 -8.99 -13.05
C GLY A 268 2.06 -9.97 -13.27
N GLU A 269 2.31 -10.91 -14.16
CA GLU A 269 1.41 -12.04 -14.42
C GLU A 269 1.58 -13.11 -13.35
N LEU A 270 0.52 -13.88 -13.09
CA LEU A 270 0.60 -15.06 -12.23
C LEU A 270 1.34 -16.20 -12.98
N PRO A 271 2.03 -17.16 -12.28
CA PRO A 271 1.94 -17.39 -10.83
C PRO A 271 2.73 -16.39 -10.01
N LEU A 272 2.29 -16.14 -8.77
CA LEU A 272 3.04 -15.37 -7.79
C LEU A 272 3.24 -16.15 -6.48
N ASN A 273 4.28 -15.75 -5.74
CA ASN A 273 4.56 -16.24 -4.40
C ASN A 273 4.67 -15.07 -3.45
N ALA A 274 3.72 -14.95 -2.54
CA ALA A 274 3.74 -13.94 -1.48
C ALA A 274 4.04 -14.59 -0.13
N LYS A 275 4.79 -13.89 0.71
CA LYS A 275 5.01 -14.28 2.11
C LYS A 275 5.00 -13.05 3.00
N ILE A 276 4.56 -13.23 4.24
CA ILE A 276 4.71 -12.21 5.27
C ILE A 276 6.16 -12.19 5.75
N GLU A 277 6.70 -11.01 5.94
CA GLU A 277 7.99 -10.75 6.56
C GLU A 277 7.74 -10.02 7.89
N PRO A 278 7.73 -10.73 9.01
CA PRO A 278 7.40 -10.15 10.30
C PRO A 278 8.42 -9.12 10.76
N ARG A 279 7.93 -8.03 11.35
CA ARG A 279 8.76 -6.94 11.90
C ARG A 279 9.79 -6.42 10.90
N ALA A 280 9.39 -6.33 9.62
CA ALA A 280 10.28 -5.96 8.53
C ALA A 280 10.53 -4.45 8.43
N LEU A 281 9.70 -3.61 9.02
CA LEU A 281 9.83 -2.16 8.98
C LEU A 281 9.57 -1.53 10.35
N LYS A 282 10.40 -0.57 10.72
CA LYS A 282 10.14 0.31 11.87
C LYS A 282 9.39 1.56 11.41
N VAL A 283 8.34 1.93 12.12
CA VAL A 283 7.53 3.13 11.81
C VAL A 283 7.24 3.94 13.07
N TRP A 284 7.13 5.25 12.92
CA TRP A 284 6.54 6.10 13.95
C TRP A 284 5.05 6.26 13.66
N CYS A 285 4.22 5.62 14.50
CA CYS A 285 2.76 5.64 14.38
C CYS A 285 2.05 5.88 15.73
#